data_5ba642d0b3a3e72cd795f3e02d4a8b39
#
_entry.id   5ba642d0b3a3e72cd795f3e02d4a8b39
#
_cell.length_a   1.000
_cell.length_b   1.000
_cell.length_c   1.000
_cell.angle_alpha   90.00
_cell.angle_beta   90.00
_cell.angle_gamma   90.00
#
_symmetry.space_group_name_H-M   'P 1'
#
loop_
_entity.id
_entity.type
_entity.pdbx_description
1 polymer ?
#
loop_
_entity_poly.entity_id
_entity_poly.type
_entity_poly.pdbx_seq_one_letter_code
_entity_poly.pdbx_strand_id
1 'polypeptide(L)'
;VRVYISENAFIDILISSAEVYKKECLGFLLGYKLEDRFIVEHAFSVQTANRKHKGVVYNQKNHKKIEQILLRFDKLQIIGDFHSHTQFGPTKGLPIPSEEDISGMILDRIYLIAAINNNEKTMPWGENRDGTISGSVSDFFFKISAHFLNGNSSVKKATIHCPFPPEL
;
A
#
# COMPACT_ATOMS: atom_id res chain seq x y z
N VAL A 1 4.93 8.33 -13.49
CA VAL A 1 5.01 8.55 -12.02
C VAL A 1 5.80 7.41 -11.41
N ARG A 2 6.69 7.73 -10.49
CA ARG A 2 7.52 6.79 -9.73
C ARG A 2 7.19 6.88 -8.25
N VAL A 3 7.28 5.77 -7.55
CA VAL A 3 7.07 5.68 -6.10
C VAL A 3 8.31 5.08 -5.48
N TYR A 4 8.95 5.82 -4.61
CA TYR A 4 10.09 5.35 -3.83
C TYR A 4 9.60 5.02 -2.42
N ILE A 5 9.74 3.76 -2.02
CA ILE A 5 9.31 3.28 -0.71
C ILE A 5 10.56 3.09 0.15
N SER A 6 10.61 3.70 1.34
CA SER A 6 11.70 3.45 2.28
C SER A 6 11.64 2.01 2.81
N GLU A 7 12.76 1.50 3.29
CA GLU A 7 12.82 0.16 3.91
C GLU A 7 11.83 0.03 5.07
N ASN A 8 11.72 1.05 5.93
CA ASN A 8 10.78 1.04 7.04
C ASN A 8 9.33 0.96 6.58
N ALA A 9 8.94 1.80 5.60
CA ALA A 9 7.59 1.76 5.06
C ALA A 9 7.27 0.41 4.38
N PHE A 10 8.26 -0.18 3.71
CA PHE A 10 8.12 -1.50 3.11
C PHE A 10 7.84 -2.58 4.18
N ILE A 11 8.64 -2.62 5.24
CA ILE A 11 8.46 -3.55 6.35
C ILE A 11 7.10 -3.36 7.02
N ASP A 12 6.69 -2.11 7.27
CA ASP A 12 5.39 -1.77 7.87
C ASP A 12 4.22 -2.28 7.05
N ILE A 13 4.28 -2.17 5.71
CA ILE A 13 3.26 -2.70 4.79
C ILE A 13 3.17 -4.22 4.90
N LEU A 14 4.31 -4.93 4.92
CA LEU A 14 4.34 -6.38 5.02
C LEU A 14 3.76 -6.86 6.35
N ILE A 15 4.21 -6.29 7.47
CA ILE A 15 3.74 -6.64 8.82
C ILE A 15 2.24 -6.36 8.94
N SER A 16 1.78 -5.17 8.55
CA SER A 16 0.37 -4.80 8.63
C SER A 16 -0.54 -5.72 7.81
N SER A 17 -0.06 -6.16 6.64
CA SER A 17 -0.81 -7.07 5.78
C SER A 17 -0.86 -8.49 6.34
N ALA A 18 0.26 -8.96 6.90
CA ALA A 18 0.36 -10.31 7.48
C ALA A 18 -0.42 -10.44 8.80
N GLU A 19 -0.38 -9.40 9.66
CA GLU A 19 -1.06 -9.38 10.97
C GLU A 19 -2.55 -9.71 10.86
N VAL A 20 -3.21 -9.17 9.86
CA VAL A 20 -4.66 -9.35 9.65
C VAL A 20 -4.99 -10.29 8.49
N TYR A 21 -4.05 -11.11 8.07
CA TYR A 21 -4.22 -12.02 6.94
C TYR A 21 -5.58 -12.74 6.96
N LYS A 22 -6.21 -12.84 5.80
CA LYS A 22 -7.62 -13.19 5.52
C LYS A 22 -8.63 -12.07 5.77
N LYS A 23 -8.18 -10.90 6.23
CA LYS A 23 -8.92 -9.64 6.17
C LYS A 23 -8.03 -8.61 5.51
N GLU A 24 -8.62 -7.54 4.98
CA GLU A 24 -7.86 -6.47 4.39
C GLU A 24 -7.33 -5.52 5.48
N CYS A 25 -6.02 -5.20 5.43
CA CYS A 25 -5.47 -4.10 6.21
C CYS A 25 -5.73 -2.77 5.48
N LEU A 26 -5.71 -1.69 6.23
CA LEU A 26 -5.72 -0.32 5.71
C LEU A 26 -4.74 0.51 6.52
N GLY A 27 -3.96 1.33 5.83
CA GLY A 27 -3.04 2.27 6.47
C GLY A 27 -2.80 3.51 5.62
N PHE A 28 -2.18 4.52 6.24
CA PHE A 28 -1.79 5.74 5.56
C PHE A 28 -0.32 5.72 5.18
N LEU A 29 -0.02 6.36 4.05
CA LEU A 29 1.33 6.60 3.56
C LEU A 29 1.73 8.04 3.88
N LEU A 30 2.81 8.20 4.63
CA LEU A 30 3.39 9.49 4.96
C LEU A 30 4.68 9.71 4.18
N GLY A 31 4.88 10.92 3.70
CA GLY A 31 6.07 11.27 2.96
C GLY A 31 5.92 12.55 2.16
N TYR A 32 6.47 12.55 0.96
CA TYR A 32 6.57 13.73 0.11
C TYR A 32 6.02 13.45 -1.29
N LYS A 33 5.28 14.40 -1.85
CA LYS A 33 4.94 14.44 -3.27
C LYS A 33 5.82 15.46 -3.97
N LEU A 34 6.55 15.02 -4.98
CA LEU A 34 7.28 15.85 -5.93
C LEU A 34 6.57 15.80 -7.29
N GLU A 35 7.02 16.57 -8.28
CA GLU A 35 6.30 16.68 -9.57
C GLU A 35 5.97 15.32 -10.21
N ASP A 36 6.98 14.44 -10.36
CA ASP A 36 6.88 13.17 -11.07
C ASP A 36 6.98 11.94 -10.17
N ARG A 37 7.06 12.14 -8.84
CA ARG A 37 7.32 11.05 -7.90
C ARG A 37 6.70 11.26 -6.52
N PHE A 38 6.45 10.13 -5.86
CA PHE A 38 6.11 10.05 -4.44
C PHE A 38 7.24 9.38 -3.68
N ILE A 39 7.57 9.90 -2.52
CA ILE A 39 8.54 9.32 -1.58
C ILE A 39 7.78 8.92 -0.34
N VAL A 40 7.65 7.62 -0.09
CA VAL A 40 6.95 7.02 1.04
C VAL A 40 7.97 6.75 2.13
N GLU A 41 7.98 7.56 3.19
CA GLU A 41 8.89 7.42 4.34
C GLU A 41 8.34 6.49 5.41
N HIS A 42 7.02 6.53 5.63
CA HIS A 42 6.35 5.72 6.63
C HIS A 42 5.03 5.19 6.09
N ALA A 43 4.67 3.98 6.55
CA ALA A 43 3.37 3.37 6.35
C ALA A 43 2.84 2.91 7.71
N PHE A 44 1.68 3.36 8.15
CA PHE A 44 1.12 2.92 9.40
C PHE A 44 -0.32 2.44 9.26
N SER A 45 -0.63 1.30 9.84
CA SER A 45 -1.96 0.72 9.78
C SER A 45 -2.94 1.48 10.68
N VAL A 46 -4.17 1.66 10.18
CA VAL A 46 -5.26 2.28 10.93
C VAL A 46 -5.89 1.26 11.85
N GLN A 47 -5.63 1.38 13.16
CA GLN A 47 -6.10 0.44 14.18
C GLN A 47 -7.64 0.37 14.28
N THR A 48 -8.32 1.48 14.03
CA THR A 48 -9.78 1.60 14.11
C THR A 48 -10.48 1.31 12.78
N ALA A 49 -9.79 0.79 11.78
CA ALA A 49 -10.38 0.39 10.52
C ALA A 49 -11.38 -0.77 10.72
N ASN A 50 -12.54 -0.65 10.09
CA ASN A 50 -13.50 -1.75 10.05
C ASN A 50 -13.10 -2.70 8.93
N ARG A 51 -12.45 -3.81 9.31
CA ARG A 51 -11.87 -4.80 8.39
C ARG A 51 -12.88 -5.89 8.08
N LYS A 52 -13.17 -6.04 6.80
CA LYS A 52 -13.97 -7.15 6.26
C LYS A 52 -13.07 -8.06 5.43
N HIS A 53 -13.61 -9.17 4.97
CA HIS A 53 -12.93 -10.08 4.05
C HIS A 53 -12.71 -9.44 2.66
N LYS A 54 -13.69 -8.64 2.23
CA LYS A 54 -13.59 -7.79 1.03
C LYS A 54 -13.95 -6.37 1.46
N GLY A 55 -12.96 -5.50 1.48
CA GLY A 55 -13.10 -4.10 1.80
C GLY A 55 -12.74 -3.72 3.24
N VAL A 56 -12.18 -2.55 3.37
CA VAL A 56 -11.79 -1.93 4.63
C VAL A 56 -12.11 -0.44 4.59
N VAL A 57 -12.66 0.09 5.68
CA VAL A 57 -13.07 1.50 5.76
C VAL A 57 -12.49 2.13 7.02
N TYR A 58 -11.92 3.32 6.89
CA TYR A 58 -11.43 4.10 8.02
C TYR A 58 -12.50 5.04 8.60
N ASN A 59 -12.34 5.40 9.88
CA ASN A 59 -13.21 6.33 10.55
C ASN A 59 -12.73 7.77 10.30
N GLN A 60 -13.51 8.58 9.60
CA GLN A 60 -13.19 9.98 9.26
C GLN A 60 -12.86 10.85 10.47
N LYS A 61 -13.54 10.61 11.61
CA LYS A 61 -13.28 11.37 12.86
C LYS A 61 -11.85 11.13 13.39
N ASN A 62 -11.37 9.89 13.26
CA ASN A 62 -10.01 9.53 13.67
C ASN A 62 -8.97 10.02 12.66
N HIS A 63 -9.30 10.06 11.37
CA HIS A 63 -8.44 10.64 10.34
C HIS A 63 -8.08 12.10 10.66
N LYS A 64 -9.04 12.92 11.01
CA LYS A 64 -8.80 14.33 11.39
C LYS A 64 -7.82 14.49 12.56
N LYS A 65 -7.82 13.57 13.53
CA LYS A 65 -6.85 13.59 14.63
C LYS A 65 -5.43 13.36 14.15
N ILE A 66 -5.26 12.44 13.19
CA ILE A 66 -3.96 12.15 12.58
C ILE A 66 -3.46 13.38 11.82
N GLU A 67 -4.29 14.00 11.01
CA GLU A 67 -3.95 15.22 10.28
C GLU A 67 -3.52 16.34 11.24
N GLN A 68 -4.23 16.54 12.36
CA GLN A 68 -3.86 17.55 13.36
C GLN A 68 -2.48 17.31 13.98
N ILE A 69 -2.09 16.05 14.19
CA ILE A 69 -0.75 15.71 14.65
C ILE A 69 0.27 16.05 13.57
N LEU A 70 0.00 15.64 12.33
CA LEU A 70 0.91 15.87 11.20
C LEU A 70 1.15 17.34 10.88
N LEU A 71 0.21 18.23 11.18
CA LEU A 71 0.41 19.69 11.07
C LEU A 71 1.58 20.22 11.93
N ARG A 72 2.09 19.44 12.88
CA ARG A 72 3.27 19.79 13.69
C ARG A 72 4.59 19.38 13.04
N PHE A 73 4.53 18.63 11.94
CA PHE A 73 5.70 18.14 11.20
C PHE A 73 5.72 18.79 9.82
N ASP A 74 6.54 19.82 9.65
CA ASP A 74 6.53 20.73 8.48
C ASP A 74 6.71 20.03 7.12
N LYS A 75 7.21 18.80 7.11
CA LYS A 75 7.58 18.11 5.88
C LYS A 75 6.79 16.83 5.60
N LEU A 76 6.30 16.15 6.62
CA LEU A 76 5.55 14.90 6.44
C LEU A 76 4.08 15.17 6.17
N GLN A 77 3.57 14.62 5.07
CA GLN A 77 2.17 14.71 4.66
C GLN A 77 1.58 13.33 4.47
N ILE A 78 0.27 13.19 4.63
CA ILE A 78 -0.44 12.03 4.11
C ILE A 78 -0.45 12.17 2.59
N ILE A 79 0.32 11.32 1.90
CA ILE A 79 0.43 11.32 0.44
C ILE A 79 -0.42 10.24 -0.22
N GLY A 80 -1.07 9.42 0.54
CA GLY A 80 -1.94 8.35 0.07
C GLY A 80 -2.27 7.34 1.15
N ASP A 81 -2.71 6.18 0.73
CA ASP A 81 -2.98 5.05 1.60
C ASP A 81 -2.51 3.73 0.98
N PHE A 82 -2.52 2.69 1.81
CA PHE A 82 -2.32 1.32 1.36
C PHE A 82 -3.37 0.40 1.97
N HIS A 83 -3.71 -0.64 1.23
CA HIS A 83 -4.53 -1.73 1.73
C HIS A 83 -4.05 -3.06 1.16
N SER A 84 -4.50 -4.16 1.77
CA SER A 84 -4.16 -5.49 1.29
C SER A 84 -5.34 -6.19 0.64
N HIS A 85 -5.06 -6.94 -0.43
CA HIS A 85 -5.97 -7.91 -1.02
C HIS A 85 -5.50 -9.31 -0.65
N THR A 86 -6.33 -10.07 0.05
CA THR A 86 -5.95 -11.36 0.62
C THR A 86 -6.49 -12.53 -0.19
N GLN A 87 -5.78 -13.66 -0.12
CA GLN A 87 -6.28 -14.91 -0.69
C GLN A 87 -7.50 -15.43 0.07
N PHE A 88 -8.53 -15.85 -0.67
CA PHE A 88 -9.72 -16.52 -0.15
C PHE A 88 -9.92 -17.89 -0.79
N GLY A 89 -9.73 -18.93 -0.01
CA GLY A 89 -9.76 -20.29 -0.54
C GLY A 89 -8.77 -20.44 -1.70
N PRO A 90 -9.20 -20.93 -2.87
CA PRO A 90 -8.36 -21.04 -4.05
C PRO A 90 -8.14 -19.70 -4.80
N THR A 91 -8.93 -18.67 -4.49
CA THR A 91 -8.86 -17.37 -5.18
C THR A 91 -7.74 -16.53 -4.59
N LYS A 92 -6.73 -16.21 -5.41
CA LYS A 92 -5.59 -15.35 -5.00
C LYS A 92 -6.02 -13.88 -4.93
N GLY A 93 -5.48 -13.17 -3.94
CA GLY A 93 -5.49 -11.71 -3.91
C GLY A 93 -4.67 -11.16 -5.07
N LEU A 94 -5.17 -10.14 -5.76
CA LEU A 94 -4.49 -9.50 -6.88
C LEU A 94 -4.16 -8.05 -6.55
N PRO A 95 -3.01 -7.52 -6.99
CA PRO A 95 -2.63 -6.12 -6.76
C PRO A 95 -3.29 -5.19 -7.79
N ILE A 96 -4.61 -5.27 -7.90
CA ILE A 96 -5.44 -4.53 -8.87
C ILE A 96 -6.56 -3.85 -8.10
N PRO A 97 -6.76 -2.53 -8.28
CA PRO A 97 -7.82 -1.82 -7.59
C PRO A 97 -9.21 -2.31 -8.01
N SER A 98 -10.09 -2.49 -7.04
CA SER A 98 -11.52 -2.74 -7.27
C SER A 98 -12.25 -1.46 -7.72
N GLU A 99 -13.49 -1.57 -8.14
CA GLU A 99 -14.33 -0.41 -8.43
C GLU A 99 -14.53 0.48 -7.20
N GLU A 100 -14.63 -0.14 -6.01
CA GLU A 100 -14.75 0.58 -4.74
C GLU A 100 -13.47 1.37 -4.43
N ASP A 101 -12.29 0.75 -4.61
CA ASP A 101 -11.00 1.43 -4.46
C ASP A 101 -10.90 2.63 -5.40
N ILE A 102 -11.24 2.42 -6.67
CA ILE A 102 -11.18 3.48 -7.69
C ILE A 102 -12.11 4.65 -7.32
N SER A 103 -13.30 4.36 -6.83
CA SER A 103 -14.27 5.40 -6.43
C SER A 103 -13.80 6.25 -5.25
N GLY A 104 -12.91 5.70 -4.41
CA GLY A 104 -12.29 6.37 -3.28
C GLY A 104 -11.03 7.17 -3.62
N MET A 105 -10.47 6.99 -4.82
CA MET A 105 -9.24 7.68 -5.22
C MET A 105 -9.47 9.17 -5.45
N ILE A 106 -8.52 9.99 -5.03
CA ILE A 106 -8.48 11.44 -5.28
C ILE A 106 -7.18 11.82 -5.99
N LEU A 107 -7.20 12.95 -6.69
CA LEU A 107 -6.01 13.47 -7.36
C LEU A 107 -4.88 13.74 -6.34
N ASP A 108 -3.66 13.71 -6.85
CA ASP A 108 -2.46 14.03 -6.06
C ASP A 108 -2.15 13.08 -4.89
N ARG A 109 -2.73 11.88 -4.93
CA ARG A 109 -2.47 10.81 -3.96
C ARG A 109 -1.96 9.55 -4.65
N ILE A 110 -1.23 8.74 -3.88
CA ILE A 110 -0.76 7.42 -4.30
C ILE A 110 -1.45 6.33 -3.48
N TYR A 111 -1.80 5.23 -4.13
CA TYR A 111 -2.53 4.11 -3.54
C TYR A 111 -1.71 2.84 -3.74
N LEU A 112 -1.29 2.21 -2.65
CA LEU A 112 -0.57 0.94 -2.71
C LEU A 112 -1.51 -0.22 -2.41
N ILE A 113 -1.49 -1.24 -3.26
CA ILE A 113 -2.25 -2.47 -3.05
C ILE A 113 -1.26 -3.61 -2.84
N ALA A 114 -1.27 -4.18 -1.64
CA ALA A 114 -0.47 -5.32 -1.26
C ALA A 114 -1.26 -6.62 -1.40
N ALA A 115 -1.13 -7.32 -2.52
CA ALA A 115 -1.67 -8.66 -2.64
C ALA A 115 -0.84 -9.63 -1.79
N ILE A 116 -1.49 -10.29 -0.82
CA ILE A 116 -0.87 -11.28 0.08
C ILE A 116 -1.54 -12.63 -0.12
N ASN A 117 -0.73 -13.63 -0.42
CA ASN A 117 -1.18 -14.98 -0.75
C ASN A 117 -0.34 -16.02 0.00
N ASN A 118 -0.85 -17.23 0.15
CA ASN A 118 -0.03 -18.34 0.63
C ASN A 118 1.18 -18.55 -0.29
N ASN A 119 2.33 -18.76 0.31
CA ASN A 119 3.56 -19.00 -0.42
C ASN A 119 3.63 -20.50 -0.83
N GLU A 120 3.69 -20.74 -2.12
CA GLU A 120 3.88 -22.09 -2.69
C GLU A 120 5.37 -22.36 -2.99
N LYS A 121 6.14 -21.29 -3.20
CA LYS A 121 7.56 -21.35 -3.52
C LYS A 121 8.24 -20.07 -3.10
N THR A 122 9.34 -20.17 -2.37
CA THR A 122 10.15 -19.03 -1.99
C THR A 122 10.69 -18.31 -3.22
N MET A 123 10.41 -17.01 -3.30
CA MET A 123 10.84 -16.14 -4.38
C MET A 123 11.61 -14.96 -3.79
N PRO A 124 12.80 -14.62 -4.30
CA PRO A 124 13.53 -13.45 -3.88
C PRO A 124 12.72 -12.17 -4.20
N TRP A 125 12.91 -11.14 -3.41
CA TRP A 125 12.31 -9.85 -3.68
C TRP A 125 12.95 -9.18 -4.89
N GLY A 126 12.12 -8.51 -5.69
CA GLY A 126 12.58 -7.78 -6.85
C GLY A 126 11.54 -6.83 -7.44
N GLU A 127 12.06 -5.87 -8.19
CA GLU A 127 11.28 -4.97 -9.02
C GLU A 127 10.88 -5.69 -10.32
N ASN A 128 9.59 -5.64 -10.67
CA ASN A 128 9.07 -6.29 -11.85
C ASN A 128 8.97 -5.31 -13.03
N ARG A 129 9.07 -5.83 -14.26
CA ARG A 129 8.95 -5.03 -15.49
C ARG A 129 7.61 -4.30 -15.62
N ASP A 130 6.58 -4.78 -14.93
CA ASP A 130 5.24 -4.17 -14.91
C ASP A 130 5.09 -3.04 -13.87
N GLY A 131 6.19 -2.63 -13.23
CA GLY A 131 6.23 -1.56 -12.24
C GLY A 131 5.84 -1.98 -10.83
N THR A 132 5.53 -3.26 -10.60
CA THR A 132 5.27 -3.81 -9.27
C THR A 132 6.54 -4.30 -8.61
N ILE A 133 6.48 -4.58 -7.30
CA ILE A 133 7.48 -5.36 -6.57
C ILE A 133 6.86 -6.64 -6.05
N SER A 134 7.63 -7.71 -5.94
CA SER A 134 7.15 -8.98 -5.40
C SER A 134 8.26 -9.81 -4.77
N GLY A 135 7.88 -10.68 -3.86
CA GLY A 135 8.77 -11.64 -3.21
C GLY A 135 8.05 -12.42 -2.12
N SER A 136 8.77 -13.34 -1.49
CA SER A 136 8.25 -14.16 -0.38
C SER A 136 8.85 -13.75 0.95
N VAL A 137 8.04 -13.79 1.99
CA VAL A 137 8.48 -13.70 3.39
C VAL A 137 7.72 -14.75 4.16
N SER A 138 8.45 -15.67 4.82
CA SER A 138 7.85 -16.78 5.56
C SER A 138 6.83 -17.54 4.68
N ASP A 139 5.62 -17.73 5.17
CA ASP A 139 4.55 -18.47 4.50
C ASP A 139 3.75 -17.63 3.50
N PHE A 140 4.18 -16.41 3.21
CA PHE A 140 3.47 -15.49 2.34
C PHE A 140 4.25 -15.13 1.08
N PHE A 141 3.52 -15.04 -0.03
CA PHE A 141 3.96 -14.38 -1.25
C PHE A 141 3.23 -13.04 -1.38
N PHE A 142 4.01 -11.99 -1.57
CA PHE A 142 3.50 -10.64 -1.79
C PHE A 142 3.73 -10.16 -3.21
N LYS A 143 2.76 -9.43 -3.74
CA LYS A 143 2.94 -8.59 -4.92
C LYS A 143 2.30 -7.23 -4.63
N ILE A 144 3.09 -6.15 -4.74
CA ILE A 144 2.65 -4.79 -4.40
C ILE A 144 2.63 -3.95 -5.68
N SER A 145 1.53 -3.24 -5.89
CA SER A 145 1.35 -2.28 -6.98
C SER A 145 1.06 -0.88 -6.44
N ALA A 146 1.33 0.13 -7.25
CA ALA A 146 1.03 1.52 -6.95
C ALA A 146 0.11 2.11 -8.02
N HIS A 147 -0.92 2.83 -7.60
CA HIS A 147 -1.93 3.43 -8.48
C HIS A 147 -2.17 4.90 -8.13
N PHE A 148 -2.54 5.69 -9.10
CA PHE A 148 -2.90 7.10 -8.93
C PHE A 148 -3.92 7.53 -9.97
N LEU A 149 -4.64 8.63 -9.69
CA LEU A 149 -5.46 9.29 -10.71
C LEU A 149 -4.60 10.28 -11.49
N ASN A 150 -4.66 10.21 -12.82
CA ASN A 150 -4.09 11.26 -13.66
C ASN A 150 -5.04 12.47 -13.78
N GLY A 151 -4.57 13.55 -14.41
CA GLY A 151 -5.37 14.77 -14.60
C GLY A 151 -6.72 14.58 -15.30
N ASN A 152 -6.92 13.47 -16.02
CA ASN A 152 -8.19 13.10 -16.68
C ASN A 152 -9.03 12.13 -15.81
N SER A 153 -8.74 12.01 -14.52
CA SER A 153 -9.41 11.11 -13.57
C SER A 153 -9.39 9.64 -13.99
N SER A 154 -8.45 9.23 -14.81
CA SER A 154 -8.23 7.81 -15.13
C SER A 154 -7.17 7.21 -14.22
N VAL A 155 -7.42 5.99 -13.75
CA VAL A 155 -6.45 5.26 -12.92
C VAL A 155 -5.26 4.85 -13.76
N LYS A 156 -4.08 5.15 -13.27
CA LYS A 156 -2.79 4.78 -13.85
C LYS A 156 -1.94 4.04 -12.83
N LYS A 157 -1.09 3.17 -13.33
CA LYS A 157 -0.09 2.46 -12.52
C LYS A 157 1.19 3.28 -12.45
N ALA A 158 1.78 3.37 -11.27
CA ALA A 158 3.11 3.93 -11.06
C ALA A 158 4.15 2.81 -10.92
N THR A 159 5.40 3.13 -11.19
CA THR A 159 6.53 2.22 -10.99
C THR A 159 7.05 2.35 -9.56
N ILE A 160 7.17 1.24 -8.86
CA ILE A 160 7.70 1.19 -7.49
C ILE A 160 9.20 0.93 -7.54
N HIS A 161 9.94 1.67 -6.72
CA HIS A 161 11.34 1.47 -6.39
C HIS A 161 11.47 1.27 -4.88
N CYS A 162 12.13 0.20 -4.46
CA CYS A 162 12.27 -0.15 -3.06
C CYS A 162 13.64 -0.78 -2.78
N PRO A 163 14.42 -0.26 -1.82
CA PRO A 163 15.55 -0.98 -1.29
C PRO A 163 15.02 -2.14 -0.43
N PHE A 164 15.32 -3.37 -0.83
CA PHE A 164 14.96 -4.54 -0.04
C PHE A 164 16.01 -4.79 1.03
N PRO A 165 15.59 -5.17 2.27
CA PRO A 165 16.54 -5.66 3.27
C PRO A 165 17.37 -6.83 2.74
N PRO A 166 18.67 -6.90 3.06
CA PRO A 166 19.56 -7.94 2.54
C PRO A 166 19.15 -9.37 2.89
N GLU A 167 18.33 -9.55 3.93
CA GLU A 167 17.87 -10.84 4.41
C GLU A 167 16.66 -11.39 3.64
N LEU A 168 16.11 -10.63 2.69
CA LEU A 168 14.91 -11.00 1.91
C LEU A 168 15.22 -11.54 0.51
#